data_cbbdb62dd56d6a331772a5a189426583
#
_entry.id   cbbdb62dd56d6a331772a5a189426583
#
_cell.length_a   1.000
_cell.length_b   1.000
_cell.length_c   1.000
_cell.angle_alpha   90.00
_cell.angle_beta   90.00
_cell.angle_gamma   90.00
#
_symmetry.space_group_name_H-M   'P 1'
#
loop_
_entity.id
_entity.type
_entity.pdbx_description
1 polymer ?
#
loop_
_entity_poly.entity_id
_entity_poly.type
_entity_poly.pdbx_seq_one_letter_code
_entity_poly.pdbx_strand_id
1 'polypeptide(L)'
;DLHFLIITKRIDRFSQCVPSDWGDGYDNVTICCTIENQKYADYRLPIYKDSAIKHKIIICEPLLEGIDLNPFKIGEWIDQVVAGGESGSQARVCDYNWVLNLQNTCLSENVSFWFKQTGALFFKDGKSYSIKRQFQHSQARKAGINIESGCE
;
A
#
# COMPACT_ATOMS: atom_id res chain seq x y z
N ASP A 1 15.40 -14.82 14.34
CA ASP A 1 15.51 -14.62 12.89
C ASP A 1 15.04 -13.20 12.56
N LEU A 2 15.71 -12.54 11.62
CA LEU A 2 15.35 -11.19 11.18
C LEU A 2 14.50 -11.27 9.92
N HIS A 3 13.41 -10.49 9.88
CA HIS A 3 12.62 -10.25 8.69
C HIS A 3 12.89 -8.84 8.16
N PHE A 4 13.12 -8.74 6.85
CA PHE A 4 13.43 -7.48 6.18
C PHE A 4 12.23 -7.05 5.35
N LEU A 5 11.87 -5.77 5.48
CA LEU A 5 10.83 -5.13 4.70
C LEU A 5 11.48 -3.99 3.92
N ILE A 6 11.55 -4.15 2.60
CA ILE A 6 12.25 -3.23 1.69
C ILE A 6 11.21 -2.48 0.87
N ILE A 7 11.15 -1.16 1.04
CA ILE A 7 10.21 -0.29 0.33
C ILE A 7 10.90 0.35 -0.86
N THR A 8 10.30 0.24 -2.05
CA THR A 8 10.87 0.81 -3.27
C THR A 8 9.82 1.50 -4.14
N LYS A 9 10.23 2.60 -4.80
CA LYS A 9 9.53 3.23 -5.92
C LYS A 9 10.15 2.86 -7.26
N ARG A 10 11.24 2.10 -7.25
CA ARG A 10 12.05 1.75 -8.41
C ARG A 10 12.04 0.24 -8.66
N ILE A 11 10.84 -0.32 -8.70
CA ILE A 11 10.67 -1.75 -9.00
C ILE A 11 11.20 -2.12 -10.40
N ASP A 12 11.25 -1.14 -11.30
CA ASP A 12 11.84 -1.23 -12.63
C ASP A 12 13.33 -1.61 -12.63
N ARG A 13 14.03 -1.39 -11.51
CA ARG A 13 15.44 -1.73 -11.33
C ARG A 13 15.67 -2.98 -10.48
N PHE A 14 14.62 -3.60 -9.98
CA PHE A 14 14.71 -4.67 -9.00
C PHE A 14 15.65 -5.80 -9.45
N SER A 15 15.44 -6.33 -10.65
CA SER A 15 16.23 -7.45 -11.20
C SER A 15 17.73 -7.16 -11.34
N GLN A 16 18.10 -5.88 -11.44
CA GLN A 16 19.48 -5.43 -11.55
C GLN A 16 20.17 -5.24 -10.19
N CYS A 17 19.40 -5.23 -9.10
CA CYS A 17 19.86 -4.86 -7.77
C CYS A 17 19.85 -6.04 -6.78
N VAL A 18 19.33 -7.20 -7.19
CA VAL A 18 19.29 -8.39 -6.35
C VAL A 18 20.62 -9.17 -6.42
N PRO A 19 21.02 -9.87 -5.35
CA PRO A 19 22.22 -10.70 -5.35
C PRO A 19 22.05 -11.91 -6.29
N SER A 20 23.18 -12.52 -6.70
CA SER A 20 23.19 -13.62 -7.67
C SER A 20 22.49 -14.90 -7.18
N ASP A 21 22.37 -15.07 -5.87
CA ASP A 21 21.71 -16.19 -5.20
C ASP A 21 20.24 -15.90 -4.81
N TRP A 22 19.66 -14.81 -5.33
CA TRP A 22 18.30 -14.39 -5.01
C TRP A 22 17.24 -15.45 -5.35
N GLY A 23 17.37 -16.15 -6.48
CA GLY A 23 16.39 -17.12 -6.95
C GLY A 23 14.99 -16.50 -7.09
N ASP A 24 14.00 -17.13 -6.46
CA ASP A 24 12.61 -16.62 -6.40
C ASP A 24 12.36 -15.67 -5.21
N GLY A 25 13.38 -15.35 -4.45
CA GLY A 25 13.32 -14.51 -3.25
C GLY A 25 13.60 -15.27 -1.97
N TYR A 26 14.06 -14.54 -0.96
CA TYR A 26 14.31 -15.08 0.37
C TYR A 26 13.02 -15.11 1.20
N ASP A 27 12.82 -16.15 2.02
CA ASP A 27 11.61 -16.33 2.86
C ASP A 27 11.44 -15.24 3.92
N ASN A 28 12.55 -14.61 4.32
CA ASN A 28 12.55 -13.55 5.33
C ASN A 28 12.62 -12.13 4.74
N VAL A 29 12.40 -11.97 3.42
CA VAL A 29 12.44 -10.66 2.76
C VAL A 29 11.12 -10.38 2.06
N THR A 30 10.49 -9.28 2.45
CA THR A 30 9.31 -8.72 1.81
C THR A 30 9.70 -7.48 1.01
N ILE A 31 9.36 -7.46 -0.26
CA ILE A 31 9.55 -6.27 -1.10
C ILE A 31 8.22 -5.52 -1.16
N CYS A 32 8.26 -4.22 -0.92
CA CYS A 32 7.09 -3.37 -0.92
C CYS A 32 7.16 -2.37 -2.07
N CYS A 33 6.22 -2.46 -3.01
CA CYS A 33 6.14 -1.52 -4.12
C CYS A 33 5.24 -0.34 -3.77
N THR A 34 5.78 0.88 -3.82
CA THR A 34 4.98 2.09 -3.57
C THR A 34 4.27 2.52 -4.84
N ILE A 35 2.98 2.81 -4.73
CA ILE A 35 2.15 3.44 -5.76
C ILE A 35 1.36 4.60 -5.13
N GLU A 36 1.53 5.82 -5.65
CA GLU A 36 0.91 7.01 -5.07
C GLU A 36 -0.36 7.45 -5.81
N ASN A 37 -0.51 6.99 -7.04
CA ASN A 37 -1.60 7.33 -7.97
C ASN A 37 -1.77 6.24 -9.04
N GLN A 38 -2.84 6.35 -9.85
CA GLN A 38 -3.14 5.37 -10.90
C GLN A 38 -2.02 5.23 -11.92
N LYS A 39 -1.41 6.33 -12.34
CA LYS A 39 -0.28 6.31 -13.30
C LYS A 39 0.86 5.41 -12.82
N TYR A 40 1.20 5.48 -11.53
CA TYR A 40 2.25 4.64 -10.98
C TYR A 40 1.79 3.21 -10.68
N ALA A 41 0.50 2.98 -10.43
CA ALA A 41 -0.06 1.64 -10.38
C ALA A 41 0.08 0.96 -11.73
N ASP A 42 -0.38 1.61 -12.81
CA ASP A 42 -0.34 1.08 -14.18
C ASP A 42 1.09 0.79 -14.66
N TYR A 43 2.05 1.62 -14.23
CA TYR A 43 3.46 1.44 -14.61
C TYR A 43 4.16 0.36 -13.77
N ARG A 44 3.99 0.39 -12.45
CA ARG A 44 4.81 -0.43 -11.54
C ARG A 44 4.23 -1.81 -11.27
N LEU A 45 2.91 -1.96 -11.20
CA LEU A 45 2.31 -3.22 -10.80
C LEU A 45 2.53 -4.36 -11.78
N PRO A 46 2.48 -4.16 -13.13
CA PRO A 46 2.83 -5.23 -14.07
C PRO A 46 4.28 -5.72 -13.88
N ILE A 47 5.24 -4.81 -13.74
CA ILE A 47 6.65 -5.14 -13.50
C ILE A 47 6.81 -5.89 -12.17
N TYR A 48 6.08 -5.43 -11.15
CA TYR A 48 6.13 -6.02 -9.81
C TYR A 48 5.52 -7.43 -9.78
N LYS A 49 4.42 -7.66 -10.50
CA LYS A 49 3.79 -8.98 -10.64
C LYS A 49 4.77 -9.98 -11.21
N ASP A 50 5.48 -9.61 -12.29
CA ASP A 50 6.41 -10.46 -13.02
C ASP A 50 7.78 -10.62 -12.34
N SER A 51 8.06 -9.85 -11.28
CA SER A 51 9.32 -9.94 -10.55
C SER A 51 9.39 -11.18 -9.66
N ALA A 52 10.56 -11.82 -9.60
CA ALA A 52 10.86 -12.97 -8.75
C ALA A 52 10.92 -12.56 -7.27
N ILE A 53 9.78 -12.42 -6.63
CA ILE A 53 9.62 -11.96 -5.24
C ILE A 53 8.58 -12.84 -4.56
N LYS A 54 8.91 -13.47 -3.44
CA LYS A 54 8.00 -14.34 -2.68
C LYS A 54 6.92 -13.56 -1.94
N HIS A 55 7.32 -12.51 -1.21
CA HIS A 55 6.42 -11.75 -0.34
C HIS A 55 6.26 -10.34 -0.89
N LYS A 56 5.03 -9.99 -1.27
CA LYS A 56 4.70 -8.77 -2.01
C LYS A 56 3.66 -7.92 -1.29
N ILE A 57 4.02 -6.67 -0.96
CA ILE A 57 3.10 -5.69 -0.37
C ILE A 57 2.99 -4.46 -1.28
N ILE A 58 1.78 -4.01 -1.54
CA ILE A 58 1.53 -2.72 -2.19
C ILE A 58 1.44 -1.63 -1.11
N ILE A 59 2.17 -0.52 -1.30
CA ILE A 59 2.11 0.65 -0.41
C ILE A 59 1.56 1.86 -1.17
N CYS A 60 0.33 2.26 -0.84
CA CYS A 60 -0.33 3.47 -1.32
C CYS A 60 -0.09 4.61 -0.32
N GLU A 61 1.16 5.04 -0.15
CA GLU A 61 1.54 6.10 0.79
C GLU A 61 2.69 6.94 0.23
N PRO A 62 2.45 8.26 0.01
CA PRO A 62 1.19 8.96 0.20
C PRO A 62 0.15 8.60 -0.87
N LEU A 63 -1.10 8.35 -0.46
CA LEU A 63 -2.23 8.19 -1.38
C LEU A 63 -2.67 9.57 -1.86
N LEU A 64 -2.54 9.84 -3.17
CA LEU A 64 -2.70 11.17 -3.75
C LEU A 64 -3.92 11.32 -4.64
N GLU A 65 -4.53 10.21 -5.03
CA GLU A 65 -5.79 10.12 -5.78
C GLU A 65 -6.42 8.74 -5.57
N GLY A 66 -7.63 8.54 -6.10
CA GLY A 66 -8.25 7.22 -6.15
C GLY A 66 -7.46 6.29 -7.07
N ILE A 67 -7.18 5.06 -6.60
CA ILE A 67 -6.50 4.02 -7.37
C ILE A 67 -7.46 2.84 -7.54
N ASP A 68 -7.65 2.41 -8.78
CA ASP A 68 -8.36 1.18 -9.10
C ASP A 68 -7.37 0.01 -9.22
N LEU A 69 -7.46 -0.93 -8.30
CA LEU A 69 -6.63 -2.14 -8.28
C LEU A 69 -7.29 -3.35 -8.95
N ASN A 70 -8.59 -3.28 -9.30
CA ASN A 70 -9.33 -4.42 -9.88
C ASN A 70 -8.68 -5.01 -11.14
N PRO A 71 -8.12 -4.19 -12.09
CA PRO A 71 -7.50 -4.74 -13.30
C PRO A 71 -6.28 -5.63 -13.02
N PHE A 72 -5.65 -5.50 -11.86
CA PHE A 72 -4.41 -6.20 -11.51
C PHE A 72 -4.63 -7.56 -10.85
N LYS A 73 -5.88 -7.89 -10.44
CA LYS A 73 -6.22 -9.16 -9.75
C LYS A 73 -5.24 -9.46 -8.63
N ILE A 74 -5.20 -8.56 -7.66
CA ILE A 74 -4.18 -8.56 -6.60
C ILE A 74 -4.28 -9.78 -5.68
N GLY A 75 -5.46 -10.39 -5.54
CA GLY A 75 -5.68 -11.59 -4.74
C GLY A 75 -4.86 -12.80 -5.18
N GLU A 76 -4.34 -12.81 -6.42
CA GLU A 76 -3.52 -13.90 -6.93
C GLU A 76 -2.05 -13.82 -6.47
N TRP A 77 -1.57 -12.63 -6.03
CA TRP A 77 -0.12 -12.42 -5.91
C TRP A 77 0.32 -11.36 -4.89
N ILE A 78 -0.59 -10.70 -4.18
CA ILE A 78 -0.30 -9.69 -3.16
C ILE A 78 -0.72 -10.20 -1.78
N ASP A 79 0.19 -10.08 -0.81
CA ASP A 79 -0.07 -10.45 0.58
C ASP A 79 -0.86 -9.37 1.32
N GLN A 80 -0.55 -8.09 1.05
CA GLN A 80 -1.15 -6.97 1.76
C GLN A 80 -1.14 -5.68 0.93
N VAL A 81 -2.15 -4.82 1.15
CA VAL A 81 -2.17 -3.43 0.71
C VAL A 81 -2.16 -2.51 1.93
N VAL A 82 -1.26 -1.53 1.92
CA VAL A 82 -1.14 -0.49 2.95
C VAL A 82 -1.53 0.84 2.35
N ALA A 83 -2.46 1.56 2.99
CA ALA A 83 -2.86 2.90 2.58
C ALA A 83 -2.50 3.94 3.64
N GLY A 84 -2.12 5.13 3.20
CA GLY A 84 -1.85 6.25 4.10
C GLY A 84 -1.76 7.59 3.40
N GLY A 85 -2.20 8.64 4.10
CA GLY A 85 -2.05 10.02 3.64
C GLY A 85 -0.64 10.57 3.89
N GLU A 86 -0.37 11.71 3.30
CA GLU A 86 0.91 12.41 3.41
C GLU A 86 1.04 13.12 4.76
N SER A 87 2.20 12.98 5.39
CA SER A 87 2.55 13.70 6.62
C SER A 87 3.34 14.96 6.30
N GLY A 88 3.25 15.98 7.19
CA GLY A 88 4.06 17.21 7.09
C GLY A 88 3.24 18.46 6.79
N SER A 89 3.92 19.61 6.80
CA SER A 89 3.27 20.93 6.66
C SER A 89 2.79 21.23 5.24
N GLN A 90 3.32 20.55 4.25
CA GLN A 90 2.95 20.68 2.83
C GLN A 90 2.15 19.47 2.33
N ALA A 91 1.54 18.72 3.26
CA ALA A 91 0.79 17.51 2.91
C ALA A 91 -0.38 17.82 1.96
N ARG A 92 -0.54 16.96 0.96
CA ARG A 92 -1.72 16.95 0.09
C ARG A 92 -2.87 16.23 0.78
N VAL A 93 -4.08 16.55 0.37
CA VAL A 93 -5.30 15.94 0.93
C VAL A 93 -5.34 14.44 0.60
N CYS A 94 -5.68 13.63 1.60
CA CYS A 94 -6.08 12.24 1.42
C CYS A 94 -7.60 12.14 1.58
N ASP A 95 -8.31 11.70 0.54
CA ASP A 95 -9.76 11.47 0.59
C ASP A 95 -10.07 10.08 1.15
N TYR A 96 -10.94 10.02 2.13
CA TYR A 96 -11.35 8.76 2.76
C TYR A 96 -12.02 7.80 1.77
N ASN A 97 -12.72 8.29 0.75
CA ASN A 97 -13.31 7.43 -0.27
C ASN A 97 -12.26 6.68 -1.08
N TRP A 98 -11.08 7.26 -1.31
CA TRP A 98 -9.96 6.56 -1.97
C TRP A 98 -9.46 5.39 -1.12
N VAL A 99 -9.40 5.60 0.21
CA VAL A 99 -9.01 4.56 1.17
C VAL A 99 -10.04 3.43 1.18
N LEU A 100 -11.35 3.77 1.21
CA LEU A 100 -12.44 2.78 1.17
C LEU A 100 -12.47 1.99 -0.14
N ASN A 101 -12.16 2.61 -1.28
CA ASN A 101 -12.08 1.91 -2.56
C ASN A 101 -10.99 0.83 -2.55
N LEU A 102 -9.80 1.15 -2.03
CA LEU A 102 -8.72 0.17 -1.85
C LEU A 102 -9.14 -0.96 -0.90
N GLN A 103 -9.75 -0.62 0.22
CA GLN A 103 -10.24 -1.59 1.20
C GLN A 103 -11.29 -2.54 0.59
N ASN A 104 -12.25 -2.01 -0.19
CA ASN A 104 -13.28 -2.82 -0.85
C ASN A 104 -12.68 -3.80 -1.86
N THR A 105 -11.68 -3.37 -2.65
CA THR A 105 -10.96 -4.26 -3.56
C THR A 105 -10.22 -5.36 -2.79
N CYS A 106 -9.53 -5.00 -1.71
CA CYS A 106 -8.84 -5.98 -0.86
C CYS A 106 -9.82 -7.00 -0.26
N LEU A 107 -10.98 -6.54 0.21
CA LEU A 107 -12.02 -7.41 0.75
C LEU A 107 -12.55 -8.39 -0.31
N SER A 108 -12.85 -7.90 -1.53
CA SER A 108 -13.35 -8.74 -2.61
C SER A 108 -12.35 -9.76 -3.14
N GLU A 109 -11.05 -9.44 -3.03
CA GLU A 109 -9.96 -10.29 -3.50
C GLU A 109 -9.26 -11.08 -2.38
N ASN A 110 -9.79 -11.03 -1.15
CA ASN A 110 -9.24 -11.71 0.03
C ASN A 110 -7.76 -11.35 0.31
N VAL A 111 -7.42 -10.07 0.22
CA VAL A 111 -6.10 -9.51 0.50
C VAL A 111 -6.13 -8.75 1.81
N SER A 112 -5.09 -8.86 2.63
CA SER A 112 -4.94 -8.03 3.84
C SER A 112 -4.94 -6.55 3.50
N PHE A 113 -5.58 -5.74 4.34
CA PHE A 113 -5.60 -4.30 4.19
C PHE A 113 -5.25 -3.58 5.49
N TRP A 114 -4.35 -2.60 5.41
CA TRP A 114 -3.98 -1.77 6.55
C TRP A 114 -4.07 -0.28 6.22
N PHE A 115 -5.02 0.41 6.85
CA PHE A 115 -5.06 1.87 6.87
C PHE A 115 -4.11 2.39 7.94
N LYS A 116 -2.88 2.73 7.54
CA LYS A 116 -1.77 3.06 8.42
C LYS A 116 -1.93 4.42 9.09
N GLN A 117 -2.26 5.46 8.29
CA GLN A 117 -2.40 6.84 8.78
C GLN A 117 -3.30 7.69 7.87
N THR A 118 -3.94 8.71 8.47
CA THR A 118 -4.80 9.64 7.72
C THR A 118 -4.01 10.66 6.89
N GLY A 119 -2.75 10.91 7.27
CA GLY A 119 -2.01 12.09 6.80
C GLY A 119 -2.39 13.35 7.57
N ALA A 120 -1.72 14.45 7.23
CA ALA A 120 -1.94 15.75 7.89
C ALA A 120 -3.21 16.47 7.41
N LEU A 121 -3.59 16.28 6.14
CA LEU A 121 -4.84 16.79 5.57
C LEU A 121 -5.71 15.61 5.13
N PHE A 122 -6.91 15.50 5.71
CA PHE A 122 -7.82 14.39 5.50
C PHE A 122 -9.22 14.90 5.14
N PHE A 123 -9.82 14.35 4.08
CA PHE A 123 -11.17 14.69 3.64
C PHE A 123 -12.11 13.50 3.88
N LYS A 124 -13.22 13.76 4.55
CA LYS A 124 -14.24 12.76 4.86
C LYS A 124 -15.61 13.41 5.01
N ASP A 125 -16.64 12.81 4.42
CA ASP A 125 -18.06 13.24 4.56
C ASP A 125 -18.26 14.73 4.24
N GLY A 126 -17.61 15.22 3.16
CA GLY A 126 -17.70 16.61 2.73
C GLY A 126 -16.91 17.61 3.59
N LYS A 127 -16.08 17.14 4.54
CA LYS A 127 -15.31 17.98 5.46
C LYS A 127 -13.83 17.70 5.36
N SER A 128 -13.03 18.79 5.47
CA SER A 128 -11.58 18.71 5.56
C SER A 128 -11.13 18.80 7.02
N TYR A 129 -10.20 17.95 7.36
CA TYR A 129 -9.60 17.86 8.71
C TYR A 129 -8.10 18.09 8.64
N SER A 130 -7.59 18.94 9.49
CA SER A 130 -6.15 19.05 9.76
C SER A 130 -5.82 18.18 10.97
N ILE A 131 -5.02 17.13 10.79
CA ILE A 131 -4.74 16.13 11.81
C ILE A 131 -3.28 16.21 12.22
N LYS A 132 -3.02 16.53 13.49
CA LYS A 132 -1.66 16.58 14.04
C LYS A 132 -0.98 15.22 13.93
N ARG A 133 0.32 15.22 13.62
CA ARG A 133 1.11 14.01 13.38
C ARG A 133 0.91 12.90 14.42
N GLN A 134 0.88 13.27 15.70
CA GLN A 134 0.69 12.30 16.80
C GLN A 134 -0.66 11.58 16.78
N PHE A 135 -1.66 12.09 16.04
CA PHE A 135 -2.99 11.48 15.97
C PHE A 135 -3.27 10.75 14.65
N GLN A 136 -2.44 10.90 13.61
CA GLN A 136 -2.71 10.36 12.28
C GLN A 136 -2.91 8.85 12.29
N HIS A 137 -2.05 8.11 12.98
CA HIS A 137 -2.17 6.65 13.11
C HIS A 137 -3.39 6.24 13.97
N SER A 138 -3.64 6.93 15.07
CA SER A 138 -4.77 6.61 15.95
C SER A 138 -6.12 6.91 15.30
N GLN A 139 -6.22 7.96 14.49
CA GLN A 139 -7.43 8.27 13.73
C GLN A 139 -7.68 7.24 12.62
N ALA A 140 -6.66 6.80 11.90
CA ALA A 140 -6.78 5.72 10.92
C ALA A 140 -7.25 4.42 11.59
N ARG A 141 -6.66 4.05 12.73
CA ARG A 141 -7.08 2.86 13.49
C ARG A 141 -8.53 2.91 13.95
N LYS A 142 -9.04 4.09 14.34
CA LYS A 142 -10.44 4.29 14.74
C LYS A 142 -11.43 4.07 13.60
N ALA A 143 -10.99 4.11 12.33
CA ALA A 143 -11.86 3.80 11.21
C ALA A 143 -12.34 2.33 11.21
N GLY A 144 -11.59 1.42 11.84
CA GLY A 144 -11.97 0.01 12.00
C GLY A 144 -12.08 -0.76 10.68
N ILE A 145 -11.32 -0.35 9.66
CA ILE A 145 -11.44 -0.89 8.28
C ILE A 145 -10.27 -1.81 7.88
N ASN A 146 -9.37 -2.12 8.81
CA ASN A 146 -8.27 -3.04 8.54
C ASN A 146 -8.81 -4.46 8.32
N ILE A 147 -8.18 -5.18 7.38
CA ILE A 147 -8.49 -6.58 7.05
C ILE A 147 -7.24 -7.41 7.32
N GLU A 148 -7.37 -8.42 8.16
CA GLU A 148 -6.36 -9.46 8.35
C GLU A 148 -6.72 -10.65 7.47
N SER A 149 -5.80 -11.09 6.59
CA SER A 149 -6.00 -12.31 5.80
C SER A 149 -5.74 -13.53 6.68
N GLY A 150 -6.67 -14.47 6.69
CA GLY A 150 -6.43 -15.82 7.21
C GLY A 150 -6.69 -16.04 8.68
N CYS A 151 -7.83 -15.58 9.22
CA CYS A 151 -8.50 -16.22 10.35
C CYS A 151 -9.79 -16.88 9.86
N GLU A 152 -9.69 -18.07 9.26
CA GLU A 152 -10.74 -19.07 9.31
C GLU A 152 -10.46 -20.01 10.48
#